data_e1539f0e70647677d5abbacc1b2e69f7
#
_entry.id   e1539f0e70647677d5abbacc1b2e69f7
#
_cell.length_a   1.000
_cell.length_b   1.000
_cell.length_c   1.000
_cell.angle_alpha   90.00
_cell.angle_beta   90.00
_cell.angle_gamma   90.00
#
_symmetry.space_group_name_H-M   'P 1'
#
loop_
_entity.id
_entity.type
_entity.pdbx_description
1 polymer ?
#
loop_
_entity_poly.entity_id
_entity_poly.type
_entity_poly.pdbx_seq_one_letter_code
_entity_poly.pdbx_strand_id
1 'polypeptide(L)'
;MRVLRGAVTMGLVACAAAAVPSLAAAQAPVAPPLPAGQIAPGVSIAGIQVGGQFASDARQNLIDNHVAPRRAPLLVTFRGRNLKVEPVKAGYVADVAYAVKVAMLYGRRLQVPAEGVDVPLRQKVNTKKLCAILTLRARANDLPAVDAAVSLKGVTPVFRKPRIGVTIDVAKATDQIAEAIVVRDRTAYALPSKRVIPARRSVGAVVVIDRNRFRLTWYKGKKRLSFPIAVGQPAYPTPTGDFSVIQKQMNPTWFPPSSPWAAGLGPVPPGVNNPLGTRWIGTSAPAIGMHGTPLSSSIGTRASHGCIRMYISDVERLYELVEIGTPVFIR
;
A
#
# COMPACT_ATOMS: atom_id res chain seq x y z
N MET A 1 -32.40 71.74 10.49
CA MET A 1 -33.55 72.64 10.57
C MET A 1 -34.37 72.25 11.79
N ARG A 2 -34.60 73.25 12.62
CA ARG A 2 -35.45 73.39 13.83
C ARG A 2 -34.93 72.82 15.14
N VAL A 3 -34.40 73.78 15.83
CA VAL A 3 -34.29 74.14 17.23
C VAL A 3 -35.66 74.17 17.85
N LEU A 4 -35.80 73.73 19.13
CA LEU A 4 -36.64 74.38 20.08
C LEU A 4 -36.11 74.16 21.50
N ARG A 5 -35.94 75.32 22.14
CA ARG A 5 -35.55 75.58 23.54
C ARG A 5 -36.79 75.45 24.45
N GLY A 6 -36.56 75.18 25.69
CA GLY A 6 -37.55 75.42 26.81
C GLY A 6 -37.07 74.83 28.10
N ALA A 7 -36.53 75.56 28.85
CA ALA A 7 -36.91 76.35 30.00
C ALA A 7 -36.64 75.67 31.35
N VAL A 8 -35.86 76.38 32.11
CA VAL A 8 -35.40 76.16 33.48
C VAL A 8 -36.59 76.31 34.43
N THR A 9 -36.71 75.39 35.41
CA THR A 9 -37.38 75.70 36.69
C THR A 9 -36.54 75.18 37.85
N MET A 10 -36.07 76.12 38.64
CA MET A 10 -35.36 75.97 39.91
C MET A 10 -36.37 75.58 40.98
N GLY A 11 -36.16 74.37 41.60
CA GLY A 11 -36.91 73.96 42.79
C GLY A 11 -35.94 73.59 43.89
N LEU A 12 -35.87 74.43 44.91
CA LEU A 12 -35.20 74.15 46.18
C LEU A 12 -35.88 72.95 46.85
N VAL A 13 -35.14 71.93 47.23
CA VAL A 13 -35.64 70.95 48.20
C VAL A 13 -34.49 70.61 49.17
N ALA A 14 -34.91 70.65 50.43
CA ALA A 14 -34.15 70.58 51.67
C ALA A 14 -33.27 69.31 51.79
N CYS A 15 -32.09 69.49 52.39
CA CYS A 15 -31.25 68.42 52.90
C CYS A 15 -31.95 67.64 54.03
N ALA A 16 -32.30 66.36 53.75
CA ALA A 16 -32.55 65.39 54.80
C ALA A 16 -31.35 64.43 54.81
N ALA A 17 -30.58 64.49 55.89
CA ALA A 17 -29.48 63.54 56.13
C ALA A 17 -30.08 62.16 56.42
N ALA A 18 -30.06 61.26 55.45
CA ALA A 18 -30.33 59.82 55.61
C ALA A 18 -29.09 59.14 56.11
N ALA A 19 -29.10 58.59 57.28
CA ALA A 19 -28.06 57.68 57.77
C ALA A 19 -27.98 56.44 56.89
N VAL A 20 -26.84 56.26 56.27
CA VAL A 20 -26.52 55.03 55.48
C VAL A 20 -26.22 53.92 56.48
N PRO A 21 -26.98 52.83 56.53
CA PRO A 21 -26.58 51.68 57.33
C PRO A 21 -25.29 51.04 56.70
N SER A 22 -24.23 50.99 57.50
CA SER A 22 -23.03 50.28 57.21
C SER A 22 -23.40 48.79 57.04
N LEU A 23 -23.48 48.33 55.79
CA LEU A 23 -23.46 46.91 55.53
C LEU A 23 -22.09 46.38 55.94
N ALA A 24 -22.04 45.78 57.12
CA ALA A 24 -20.91 44.91 57.50
C ALA A 24 -20.83 43.82 56.48
N ALA A 25 -19.80 43.87 55.60
CA ALA A 25 -19.49 42.74 54.68
C ALA A 25 -19.24 41.51 55.55
N ALA A 26 -20.18 40.60 55.58
CA ALA A 26 -20.03 39.34 56.20
C ALA A 26 -18.82 38.66 55.47
N GLN A 27 -17.69 38.54 56.16
CA GLN A 27 -16.54 37.80 55.68
C GLN A 27 -17.02 36.37 55.45
N ALA A 28 -16.96 35.93 54.17
CA ALA A 28 -17.24 34.56 53.84
C ALA A 28 -16.36 33.66 54.72
N PRO A 29 -16.91 32.57 55.29
CA PRO A 29 -16.16 31.70 56.16
C PRO A 29 -14.90 31.22 55.42
N VAL A 30 -13.73 31.48 56.00
CA VAL A 30 -12.45 30.97 55.49
C VAL A 30 -12.55 29.46 55.53
N ALA A 31 -12.57 28.82 54.36
CA ALA A 31 -12.61 27.36 54.25
C ALA A 31 -11.42 26.76 55.03
N PRO A 32 -11.65 25.73 55.84
CA PRO A 32 -10.56 25.08 56.59
C PRO A 32 -9.43 24.65 55.67
N PRO A 33 -8.18 24.69 56.12
CA PRO A 33 -7.04 24.30 55.31
C PRO A 33 -7.19 22.86 54.88
N LEU A 34 -6.91 22.59 53.58
CA LEU A 34 -6.96 21.23 53.02
C LEU A 34 -6.04 20.28 53.79
N PRO A 35 -6.49 19.08 54.18
CA PRO A 35 -5.65 18.06 54.80
C PRO A 35 -4.42 17.72 53.95
N ALA A 36 -3.32 17.40 54.60
CA ALA A 36 -2.12 17.01 53.89
C ALA A 36 -2.38 15.75 53.01
N GLY A 37 -1.99 15.80 51.73
CA GLY A 37 -2.19 14.68 50.79
C GLY A 37 -3.56 14.62 50.14
N GLN A 38 -4.54 15.47 50.49
CA GLN A 38 -5.88 15.49 49.89
C GLN A 38 -5.96 16.48 48.73
N ILE A 39 -6.65 16.11 47.64
CA ILE A 39 -6.91 16.96 46.48
C ILE A 39 -8.08 17.89 46.80
N ALA A 40 -8.02 19.16 46.39
CA ALA A 40 -9.08 20.14 46.62
C ALA A 40 -10.42 19.71 46.01
N PRO A 41 -11.57 19.99 46.63
CA PRO A 41 -12.88 19.81 46.01
C PRO A 41 -12.98 20.56 44.67
N GLY A 42 -13.79 20.04 43.73
CA GLY A 42 -13.97 20.63 42.40
C GLY A 42 -12.86 20.30 41.39
N VAL A 43 -11.90 19.44 41.74
CA VAL A 43 -10.84 18.97 40.81
C VAL A 43 -11.21 17.61 40.22
N SER A 44 -11.12 17.51 38.88
CA SER A 44 -11.18 16.27 38.14
C SER A 44 -9.87 16.05 37.36
N ILE A 45 -9.64 14.83 36.92
CA ILE A 45 -8.50 14.46 36.03
C ILE A 45 -9.08 13.64 34.87
N ALA A 46 -8.96 14.16 33.65
CA ALA A 46 -9.52 13.53 32.44
C ALA A 46 -11.00 13.11 32.63
N GLY A 47 -11.80 13.98 33.19
CA GLY A 47 -13.22 13.78 33.49
C GLY A 47 -13.52 12.91 34.71
N ILE A 48 -12.51 12.32 35.37
CA ILE A 48 -12.71 11.56 36.62
C ILE A 48 -12.63 12.48 37.82
N GLN A 49 -13.68 12.52 38.63
CA GLN A 49 -13.73 13.32 39.86
C GLN A 49 -12.74 12.74 40.90
N VAL A 50 -11.79 13.57 41.32
CA VAL A 50 -10.75 13.21 42.30
C VAL A 50 -10.71 14.19 43.49
N GLY A 51 -11.52 15.25 43.44
CA GLY A 51 -11.65 16.23 44.53
C GLY A 51 -12.09 15.56 45.84
N GLY A 52 -11.43 15.90 46.93
CA GLY A 52 -11.67 15.31 48.26
C GLY A 52 -10.96 13.96 48.50
N GLN A 53 -10.34 13.35 47.48
CA GLN A 53 -9.60 12.08 47.62
C GLN A 53 -8.14 12.35 48.07
N PHE A 54 -7.56 11.40 48.73
CA PHE A 54 -6.10 11.38 48.93
C PHE A 54 -5.39 11.02 47.63
N ALA A 55 -4.15 11.44 47.47
CA ALA A 55 -3.37 11.23 46.27
C ALA A 55 -3.24 9.75 45.90
N SER A 56 -3.18 8.82 46.86
CA SER A 56 -3.19 7.37 46.67
C SER A 56 -4.48 6.89 46.01
N ASP A 57 -5.62 7.34 46.57
CA ASP A 57 -6.93 6.90 46.16
C ASP A 57 -7.30 7.47 44.78
N ALA A 58 -6.95 8.74 44.53
CA ALA A 58 -7.11 9.40 43.25
C ALA A 58 -6.26 8.65 42.15
N ARG A 59 -5.05 8.23 42.51
CA ARG A 59 -4.21 7.41 41.59
C ARG A 59 -4.88 6.09 41.26
N GLN A 60 -5.37 5.35 42.26
CA GLN A 60 -6.05 4.08 42.05
C GLN A 60 -7.34 4.24 41.25
N ASN A 61 -8.14 5.26 41.57
CA ASN A 61 -9.35 5.61 40.84
C ASN A 61 -9.08 5.86 39.36
N LEU A 62 -8.01 6.61 39.03
CA LEU A 62 -7.61 6.85 37.62
C LEU A 62 -7.11 5.55 36.94
N ILE A 63 -6.40 4.69 37.64
CA ILE A 63 -5.94 3.42 37.11
C ILE A 63 -7.16 2.57 36.75
N ASP A 64 -8.13 2.43 37.64
CA ASP A 64 -9.29 1.54 37.47
C ASP A 64 -10.30 2.07 36.44
N ASN A 65 -10.60 3.36 36.49
CA ASN A 65 -11.69 3.95 35.70
C ASN A 65 -11.24 4.60 34.38
N HIS A 66 -9.94 4.93 34.24
CA HIS A 66 -9.42 5.54 33.01
C HIS A 66 -8.41 4.63 32.28
N VAL A 67 -7.37 4.14 32.99
CA VAL A 67 -6.25 3.44 32.35
C VAL A 67 -6.60 1.98 32.03
N ALA A 68 -7.17 1.24 32.97
CA ALA A 68 -7.49 -0.18 32.79
C ALA A 68 -8.44 -0.43 31.62
N PRO A 69 -9.54 0.35 31.45
CA PRO A 69 -10.40 0.18 30.28
C PRO A 69 -9.70 0.43 28.94
N ARG A 70 -8.69 1.32 28.91
CA ARG A 70 -7.90 1.62 27.70
C ARG A 70 -6.84 0.56 27.38
N ARG A 71 -6.47 -0.27 28.36
CA ARG A 71 -5.58 -1.41 28.19
C ARG A 71 -6.28 -2.66 27.64
N ALA A 72 -7.61 -2.69 27.68
CA ALA A 72 -8.37 -3.79 27.10
C ALA A 72 -8.10 -3.94 25.59
N PRO A 73 -8.08 -5.16 25.04
CA PRO A 73 -7.88 -5.38 23.61
C PRO A 73 -8.89 -4.64 22.74
N LEU A 74 -8.43 -4.03 21.67
CA LEU A 74 -9.27 -3.41 20.65
C LEU A 74 -9.56 -4.44 19.55
N LEU A 75 -10.83 -4.63 19.20
CA LEU A 75 -11.24 -5.46 18.09
C LEU A 75 -11.16 -4.67 16.79
N VAL A 76 -10.49 -5.23 15.80
CA VAL A 76 -10.38 -4.66 14.45
C VAL A 76 -10.74 -5.72 13.42
N THR A 77 -11.27 -5.32 12.29
CA THR A 77 -11.65 -6.24 11.22
C THR A 77 -10.83 -5.97 9.95
N PHE A 78 -10.44 -7.02 9.26
CA PHE A 78 -9.82 -6.94 7.95
C PHE A 78 -10.28 -8.10 7.07
N ARG A 79 -10.88 -7.80 5.94
CA ARG A 79 -11.44 -8.78 5.00
C ARG A 79 -12.38 -9.80 5.68
N GLY A 80 -13.24 -9.32 6.59
CA GLY A 80 -14.18 -10.14 7.33
C GLY A 80 -13.56 -10.98 8.46
N ARG A 81 -12.27 -10.84 8.73
CA ARG A 81 -11.59 -11.52 9.85
C ARG A 81 -11.45 -10.57 11.03
N ASN A 82 -11.75 -11.09 12.22
CA ASN A 82 -11.54 -10.36 13.46
C ASN A 82 -10.09 -10.52 13.90
N LEU A 83 -9.45 -9.38 14.18
CA LEU A 83 -8.09 -9.29 14.69
C LEU A 83 -8.14 -8.51 16.02
N LYS A 84 -7.18 -8.78 16.91
CA LYS A 84 -7.05 -8.08 18.20
C LYS A 84 -5.78 -7.26 18.20
N VAL A 85 -5.89 -6.00 18.63
CA VAL A 85 -4.75 -5.12 18.95
C VAL A 85 -4.72 -4.91 20.44
N GLU A 86 -3.61 -5.24 21.08
CA GLU A 86 -3.40 -5.09 22.51
C GLU A 86 -2.71 -3.76 22.80
N PRO A 87 -3.38 -2.77 23.44
CA PRO A 87 -2.81 -1.47 23.68
C PRO A 87 -1.52 -1.50 24.50
N VAL A 88 -1.41 -2.42 25.45
CA VAL A 88 -0.20 -2.61 26.26
C VAL A 88 1.00 -3.02 25.38
N LYS A 89 0.82 -3.95 24.48
CA LYS A 89 1.87 -4.35 23.51
C LYS A 89 2.19 -3.22 22.53
N ALA A 90 1.19 -2.39 22.19
CA ALA A 90 1.38 -1.18 21.41
C ALA A 90 2.05 -0.04 22.18
N GLY A 91 2.41 -0.26 23.45
CA GLY A 91 3.11 0.71 24.28
C GLY A 91 2.23 1.88 24.74
N TYR A 92 0.94 1.62 25.00
CA TYR A 92 0.06 2.59 25.62
C TYR A 92 0.50 2.85 27.06
N VAL A 93 0.70 4.13 27.40
CA VAL A 93 1.04 4.64 28.74
C VAL A 93 0.23 5.88 29.06
N ALA A 94 -0.10 6.04 30.35
CA ALA A 94 -0.73 7.24 30.89
C ALA A 94 0.07 7.70 32.13
N ASP A 95 0.39 8.98 32.19
CA ASP A 95 1.19 9.56 33.29
C ASP A 95 0.28 10.02 34.43
N VAL A 96 -0.27 9.02 35.13
CA VAL A 96 -1.16 9.22 36.30
C VAL A 96 -0.43 9.96 37.41
N ALA A 97 0.86 9.66 37.62
CA ALA A 97 1.64 10.27 38.70
C ALA A 97 1.78 11.78 38.52
N TYR A 98 2.08 12.21 37.28
CA TYR A 98 2.16 13.63 36.95
C TYR A 98 0.80 14.32 37.10
N ALA A 99 -0.28 13.73 36.61
CA ALA A 99 -1.63 14.33 36.68
C ALA A 99 -2.10 14.54 38.13
N VAL A 100 -1.89 13.53 39.00
CA VAL A 100 -2.18 13.63 40.44
C VAL A 100 -1.31 14.71 41.09
N LYS A 101 -0.01 14.77 40.75
CA LYS A 101 0.87 15.84 41.26
C LYS A 101 0.38 17.24 40.87
N VAL A 102 -0.09 17.42 39.63
CA VAL A 102 -0.70 18.71 39.20
C VAL A 102 -2.00 19.00 39.95
N ALA A 103 -2.89 18.01 40.08
CA ALA A 103 -4.17 18.16 40.81
C ALA A 103 -3.94 18.59 42.27
N MET A 104 -2.89 18.09 42.92
CA MET A 104 -2.49 18.45 44.27
C MET A 104 -2.04 19.93 44.45
N LEU A 105 -1.75 20.65 43.36
CA LEU A 105 -1.41 22.07 43.41
C LEU A 105 -2.66 22.95 43.61
N TYR A 106 -3.81 22.50 43.12
CA TYR A 106 -5.07 23.21 43.26
C TYR A 106 -5.52 23.23 44.72
N GLY A 107 -6.04 24.37 45.18
CA GLY A 107 -6.37 24.63 46.56
C GLY A 107 -5.15 24.90 47.48
N ARG A 108 -3.90 24.78 46.98
CA ARG A 108 -2.65 25.09 47.72
C ARG A 108 -1.86 26.22 47.07
N ARG A 109 -1.55 26.10 45.78
CA ARG A 109 -0.76 27.06 44.98
C ARG A 109 -1.58 27.67 43.86
N LEU A 110 -2.57 26.93 43.38
CA LEU A 110 -3.50 27.35 42.33
C LEU A 110 -4.91 27.43 42.91
N GLN A 111 -5.69 28.39 42.47
CA GLN A 111 -7.11 28.50 42.85
C GLN A 111 -7.90 27.45 42.04
N VAL A 112 -8.94 26.89 42.68
CA VAL A 112 -9.93 26.07 42.01
C VAL A 112 -11.03 27.02 41.54
N PRO A 113 -11.32 27.16 40.23
CA PRO A 113 -12.43 27.96 39.71
C PRO A 113 -13.76 27.46 40.27
N ALA A 114 -14.78 28.36 40.32
CA ALA A 114 -16.10 27.99 40.83
C ALA A 114 -16.76 26.85 40.02
N GLU A 115 -16.49 26.79 38.75
CA GLU A 115 -16.92 25.74 37.79
C GLU A 115 -16.14 24.45 37.94
N GLY A 116 -15.10 24.44 38.76
CA GLY A 116 -14.15 23.31 38.88
C GLY A 116 -13.03 23.37 37.85
N VAL A 117 -12.13 22.37 37.90
CA VAL A 117 -11.02 22.25 36.96
C VAL A 117 -10.80 20.80 36.57
N ASP A 118 -10.61 20.55 35.28
CA ASP A 118 -10.23 19.25 34.79
C ASP A 118 -8.74 19.23 34.35
N VAL A 119 -7.94 18.49 35.10
CA VAL A 119 -6.50 18.34 34.84
C VAL A 119 -6.31 17.34 33.67
N PRO A 120 -5.59 17.72 32.61
CA PRO A 120 -5.39 16.82 31.50
C PRO A 120 -4.45 15.65 31.88
N LEU A 121 -4.87 14.43 31.54
CA LEU A 121 -4.03 13.23 31.69
C LEU A 121 -3.16 13.05 30.46
N ARG A 122 -1.84 13.14 30.63
CA ARG A 122 -0.89 12.85 29.56
C ARG A 122 -0.90 11.38 29.25
N GLN A 123 -1.22 11.04 28.01
CA GLN A 123 -1.26 9.66 27.53
C GLN A 123 -0.73 9.55 26.11
N LYS A 124 -0.13 8.42 25.77
CA LYS A 124 0.44 8.17 24.46
C LYS A 124 0.46 6.69 24.11
N VAL A 125 0.48 6.41 22.82
CA VAL A 125 0.74 5.11 22.23
C VAL A 125 2.09 5.16 21.52
N ASN A 126 2.88 4.10 21.58
CA ASN A 126 4.11 4.02 20.81
C ASN A 126 3.78 3.61 19.36
N THR A 127 3.69 4.61 18.48
CA THR A 127 3.34 4.42 17.08
C THR A 127 4.30 3.48 16.34
N LYS A 128 5.59 3.45 16.70
CA LYS A 128 6.57 2.51 16.12
C LYS A 128 6.24 1.06 16.49
N LYS A 129 5.92 0.78 17.76
CA LYS A 129 5.50 -0.55 18.20
C LYS A 129 4.16 -0.96 17.56
N LEU A 130 3.20 -0.05 17.51
CA LEU A 130 1.90 -0.30 16.89
C LEU A 130 2.06 -0.59 15.39
N CYS A 131 2.85 0.22 14.67
CA CYS A 131 3.17 0.00 13.26
C CYS A 131 3.80 -1.39 13.02
N ALA A 132 4.74 -1.82 13.87
CA ALA A 132 5.34 -3.15 13.78
C ALA A 132 4.30 -4.27 13.96
N ILE A 133 3.41 -4.14 14.96
CA ILE A 133 2.31 -5.09 15.18
C ILE A 133 1.40 -5.16 13.95
N LEU A 134 0.97 -4.02 13.41
CA LEU A 134 0.09 -3.96 12.25
C LEU A 134 0.77 -4.47 10.98
N THR A 135 2.07 -4.25 10.82
CA THR A 135 2.87 -4.82 9.71
C THR A 135 2.88 -6.35 9.75
N LEU A 136 3.06 -6.94 10.93
CA LEU A 136 2.98 -8.40 11.09
C LEU A 136 1.57 -8.92 10.78
N ARG A 137 0.53 -8.21 11.21
CA ARG A 137 -0.87 -8.55 10.90
C ARG A 137 -1.17 -8.43 9.41
N ALA A 138 -0.64 -7.40 8.74
CA ALA A 138 -0.74 -7.23 7.30
C ALA A 138 -0.15 -8.46 6.59
N ARG A 139 1.12 -8.79 6.85
CA ARG A 139 1.79 -9.96 6.24
C ARG A 139 1.03 -11.27 6.40
N ALA A 140 0.39 -11.47 7.55
CA ALA A 140 -0.36 -12.70 7.85
C ALA A 140 -1.76 -12.75 7.19
N ASN A 141 -2.32 -11.60 6.78
CA ASN A 141 -3.71 -11.51 6.31
C ASN A 141 -3.87 -10.91 4.92
N ASP A 142 -2.79 -10.44 4.31
CA ASP A 142 -2.80 -9.85 2.97
C ASP A 142 -3.26 -10.84 1.91
N LEU A 143 -3.91 -10.31 0.89
CA LEU A 143 -4.12 -11.02 -0.36
C LEU A 143 -3.06 -10.52 -1.34
N PRO A 144 -2.05 -11.32 -1.70
CA PRO A 144 -1.02 -10.88 -2.63
C PRO A 144 -1.61 -10.63 -4.02
N ALA A 145 -1.05 -9.65 -4.72
CA ALA A 145 -1.31 -9.50 -6.14
C ALA A 145 -0.76 -10.72 -6.90
N VAL A 146 -1.43 -11.10 -7.97
CA VAL A 146 -0.98 -12.17 -8.85
C VAL A 146 -0.73 -11.59 -10.24
N ASP A 147 0.47 -11.76 -10.75
CA ASP A 147 0.85 -11.31 -12.08
C ASP A 147 0.20 -12.17 -13.17
N ALA A 148 -0.09 -11.53 -14.30
CA ALA A 148 -0.39 -12.24 -15.52
C ALA A 148 0.81 -13.11 -15.90
N ALA A 149 0.56 -14.35 -16.26
CA ALA A 149 1.61 -15.29 -16.67
C ALA A 149 1.11 -16.20 -17.79
N VAL A 150 2.04 -16.81 -18.49
CA VAL A 150 1.77 -17.87 -19.45
C VAL A 150 2.63 -19.07 -19.12
N SER A 151 2.06 -20.24 -19.26
CA SER A 151 2.74 -21.53 -19.21
C SER A 151 2.26 -22.38 -20.38
N LEU A 152 2.89 -23.52 -20.62
CA LEU A 152 2.42 -24.44 -21.65
C LEU A 152 1.86 -25.73 -21.04
N LYS A 153 0.78 -26.22 -21.66
CA LYS A 153 0.35 -27.62 -21.55
C LYS A 153 0.60 -28.30 -22.92
N GLY A 154 1.69 -29.03 -22.99
CA GLY A 154 2.23 -29.50 -24.31
C GLY A 154 2.63 -28.28 -25.16
N VAL A 155 1.98 -28.10 -26.31
CA VAL A 155 2.18 -26.96 -27.22
C VAL A 155 1.04 -25.91 -27.13
N THR A 156 0.17 -26.00 -26.13
CA THR A 156 -0.95 -25.08 -25.95
C THR A 156 -0.64 -24.11 -24.83
N PRO A 157 -0.66 -22.78 -25.05
CA PRO A 157 -0.43 -21.81 -24.00
C PRO A 157 -1.64 -21.71 -23.07
N VAL A 158 -1.36 -21.69 -21.76
CA VAL A 158 -2.31 -21.50 -20.68
C VAL A 158 -2.02 -20.15 -20.04
N PHE A 159 -2.97 -19.25 -20.15
CA PHE A 159 -2.84 -17.87 -19.62
C PHE A 159 -3.43 -17.76 -18.23
N ARG A 160 -2.63 -17.31 -17.26
CA ARG A 160 -3.10 -16.92 -15.93
C ARG A 160 -3.46 -15.44 -15.93
N LYS A 161 -4.72 -15.15 -15.58
CA LYS A 161 -5.19 -13.78 -15.44
C LYS A 161 -4.55 -13.09 -14.22
N PRO A 162 -4.25 -11.80 -14.31
CA PRO A 162 -3.77 -11.03 -13.17
C PRO A 162 -4.88 -10.87 -12.14
N ARG A 163 -4.50 -10.78 -10.87
CA ARG A 163 -5.42 -10.49 -9.77
C ARG A 163 -4.82 -9.40 -8.88
N ILE A 164 -5.64 -8.38 -8.61
CA ILE A 164 -5.30 -7.32 -7.68
C ILE A 164 -5.23 -7.90 -6.27
N GLY A 165 -4.18 -7.55 -5.56
CA GLY A 165 -4.01 -7.84 -4.14
C GLY A 165 -4.67 -6.78 -3.26
N VAL A 166 -4.78 -7.09 -1.97
CA VAL A 166 -5.27 -6.17 -0.93
C VAL A 166 -4.39 -6.33 0.29
N THR A 167 -3.86 -5.22 0.80
CA THR A 167 -3.07 -5.17 2.04
C THR A 167 -3.65 -4.16 3.00
N ILE A 168 -3.34 -4.27 4.29
CA ILE A 168 -3.65 -3.23 5.28
C ILE A 168 -2.83 -1.98 4.94
N ASP A 169 -3.48 -0.81 4.95
CA ASP A 169 -2.77 0.47 4.94
C ASP A 169 -2.23 0.74 6.34
N VAL A 170 -1.03 0.23 6.62
CA VAL A 170 -0.43 0.23 7.96
C VAL A 170 -0.28 1.65 8.51
N ALA A 171 0.05 2.65 7.69
CA ALA A 171 0.18 4.03 8.13
C ALA A 171 -1.14 4.56 8.67
N LYS A 172 -2.19 4.54 7.84
CA LYS A 172 -3.53 4.98 8.23
C LYS A 172 -4.11 4.16 9.39
N ALA A 173 -3.87 2.85 9.41
CA ALA A 173 -4.30 1.98 10.50
C ALA A 173 -3.59 2.33 11.81
N THR A 174 -2.31 2.71 11.77
CA THR A 174 -1.56 3.11 12.95
C THR A 174 -2.17 4.36 13.58
N ASP A 175 -2.44 5.39 12.78
CA ASP A 175 -3.01 6.65 13.28
C ASP A 175 -4.41 6.42 13.86
N GLN A 176 -5.28 5.74 13.11
CA GLN A 176 -6.64 5.43 13.54
C GLN A 176 -6.70 4.63 14.84
N ILE A 177 -5.87 3.59 14.97
CA ILE A 177 -5.86 2.73 16.14
C ILE A 177 -5.22 3.42 17.34
N ALA A 178 -4.17 4.24 17.12
CA ALA A 178 -3.56 5.02 18.20
C ALA A 178 -4.58 6.00 18.80
N GLU A 179 -5.35 6.69 17.97
CA GLU A 179 -6.42 7.58 18.40
C GLU A 179 -7.52 6.82 19.17
N ALA A 180 -8.01 5.70 18.61
CA ALA A 180 -9.04 4.87 19.23
C ALA A 180 -8.66 4.35 20.62
N ILE A 181 -7.38 4.06 20.85
CA ILE A 181 -6.87 3.64 22.17
C ILE A 181 -6.95 4.81 23.15
N VAL A 182 -6.54 6.01 22.75
CA VAL A 182 -6.50 7.20 23.61
C VAL A 182 -7.91 7.68 23.94
N VAL A 183 -8.80 7.77 22.94
CA VAL A 183 -10.21 8.22 23.12
C VAL A 183 -11.09 7.17 23.80
N ARG A 184 -10.64 5.91 23.92
CA ARG A 184 -11.41 4.76 24.45
C ARG A 184 -12.59 4.38 23.54
N ASP A 185 -12.47 4.58 22.25
CA ASP A 185 -13.48 4.03 21.34
C ASP A 185 -13.25 2.51 21.19
N ARG A 186 -14.31 1.75 21.47
CA ARG A 186 -14.30 0.27 21.43
C ARG A 186 -15.20 -0.30 20.34
N THR A 187 -15.71 0.54 19.44
CA THR A 187 -16.35 0.06 18.22
C THR A 187 -15.38 -0.81 17.41
N ALA A 188 -15.90 -1.84 16.75
CA ALA A 188 -15.08 -2.67 15.89
C ALA A 188 -14.66 -1.88 14.66
N TYR A 189 -13.36 -1.58 14.54
CA TYR A 189 -12.82 -0.83 13.42
C TYR A 189 -12.52 -1.72 12.23
N ALA A 190 -13.00 -1.34 11.06
CA ALA A 190 -12.48 -1.89 9.82
C ALA A 190 -11.12 -1.25 9.52
N LEU A 191 -10.07 -2.07 9.46
CA LEU A 191 -8.74 -1.57 9.13
C LEU A 191 -8.70 -1.02 7.70
N PRO A 192 -8.18 0.19 7.51
CA PRO A 192 -8.02 0.77 6.18
C PRO A 192 -7.14 -0.14 5.32
N SER A 193 -7.53 -0.30 4.07
CA SER A 193 -6.84 -1.17 3.13
C SER A 193 -6.42 -0.43 1.89
N LYS A 194 -5.37 -0.93 1.23
CA LYS A 194 -4.93 -0.46 -0.08
C LYS A 194 -4.80 -1.61 -1.06
N ARG A 195 -5.04 -1.30 -2.33
CA ARG A 195 -4.90 -2.25 -3.43
C ARG A 195 -3.43 -2.43 -3.79
N VAL A 196 -3.03 -3.67 -4.02
CA VAL A 196 -1.70 -4.01 -4.55
C VAL A 196 -1.89 -4.40 -6.01
N ILE A 197 -1.35 -3.57 -6.89
CA ILE A 197 -1.50 -3.77 -8.34
C ILE A 197 -0.46 -4.80 -8.79
N PRO A 198 -0.85 -5.80 -9.61
CA PRO A 198 0.11 -6.72 -10.22
C PRO A 198 1.15 -5.96 -11.05
N ALA A 199 2.41 -6.38 -10.99
CA ALA A 199 3.47 -5.81 -11.81
C ALA A 199 3.23 -6.08 -13.31
N ARG A 200 2.75 -7.29 -13.63
CA ARG A 200 2.37 -7.68 -14.98
C ARG A 200 0.86 -7.82 -15.09
N ARG A 201 0.24 -6.90 -15.84
CA ARG A 201 -1.24 -6.86 -16.03
C ARG A 201 -1.72 -7.69 -17.22
N SER A 202 -0.85 -7.98 -18.18
CA SER A 202 -1.12 -8.83 -19.35
C SER A 202 0.14 -9.57 -19.78
N VAL A 203 -0.02 -10.64 -20.52
CA VAL A 203 1.11 -11.40 -21.08
C VAL A 203 1.54 -10.84 -22.44
N GLY A 204 0.67 -10.11 -23.13
CA GLY A 204 0.94 -9.67 -24.50
C GLY A 204 0.86 -10.82 -25.52
N ALA A 205 1.70 -10.73 -26.54
CA ALA A 205 1.84 -11.79 -27.55
C ALA A 205 2.72 -12.94 -27.03
N VAL A 206 2.51 -14.14 -27.59
CA VAL A 206 3.29 -15.35 -27.29
C VAL A 206 3.49 -16.12 -28.57
N VAL A 207 4.69 -16.68 -28.77
CA VAL A 207 5.00 -17.56 -29.90
C VAL A 207 5.24 -18.97 -29.36
N VAL A 208 4.62 -19.96 -30.00
CA VAL A 208 4.83 -21.36 -29.70
C VAL A 208 5.31 -22.06 -30.99
N ILE A 209 6.43 -22.74 -30.93
CA ILE A 209 7.04 -23.48 -32.03
C ILE A 209 6.95 -24.96 -31.71
N ASP A 210 6.18 -25.69 -32.54
CA ASP A 210 6.10 -27.16 -32.55
C ASP A 210 7.01 -27.69 -33.65
N ARG A 211 8.20 -28.20 -33.25
CA ARG A 211 9.20 -28.73 -34.17
C ARG A 211 8.76 -30.01 -34.86
N ASN A 212 7.89 -30.77 -34.21
CA ASN A 212 7.45 -32.07 -34.76
C ASN A 212 6.34 -31.90 -35.79
N ARG A 213 5.53 -30.81 -35.65
CA ARG A 213 4.49 -30.50 -36.63
C ARG A 213 4.91 -29.44 -37.64
N PHE A 214 6.17 -28.97 -37.58
CA PHE A 214 6.70 -27.90 -38.42
C PHE A 214 5.79 -26.66 -38.43
N ARG A 215 5.43 -26.19 -37.21
CA ARG A 215 4.44 -25.12 -37.08
C ARG A 215 4.85 -24.14 -36.02
N LEU A 216 4.80 -22.86 -36.37
CA LEU A 216 4.87 -21.74 -35.45
C LEU A 216 3.45 -21.19 -35.27
N THR A 217 3.03 -21.00 -34.04
CA THR A 217 1.73 -20.35 -33.73
C THR A 217 1.94 -19.14 -32.83
N TRP A 218 1.46 -18.01 -33.29
CA TRP A 218 1.38 -16.77 -32.54
C TRP A 218 0.04 -16.66 -31.84
N TYR A 219 0.06 -16.18 -30.58
CA TYR A 219 -1.14 -15.96 -29.77
C TYR A 219 -1.14 -14.57 -29.18
N LYS A 220 -2.30 -13.90 -29.13
CA LYS A 220 -2.56 -12.66 -28.37
C LYS A 220 -3.99 -12.67 -27.87
N GLY A 221 -4.20 -12.93 -26.58
CA GLY A 221 -5.53 -13.17 -26.04
C GLY A 221 -6.22 -14.38 -26.70
N LYS A 222 -7.36 -14.13 -27.34
CA LYS A 222 -8.10 -15.16 -28.11
C LYS A 222 -7.65 -15.32 -29.58
N LYS A 223 -6.84 -14.36 -30.08
CA LYS A 223 -6.35 -14.41 -31.46
C LYS A 223 -5.19 -15.38 -31.57
N ARG A 224 -5.17 -16.14 -32.67
CA ARG A 224 -4.06 -17.01 -33.03
C ARG A 224 -3.81 -16.95 -34.54
N LEU A 225 -2.57 -17.02 -34.94
CA LEU A 225 -2.13 -17.17 -36.31
C LEU A 225 -1.11 -18.29 -36.35
N SER A 226 -1.15 -19.10 -37.36
CA SER A 226 -0.29 -20.26 -37.47
C SER A 226 0.43 -20.26 -38.81
N PHE A 227 1.72 -20.53 -38.78
CA PHE A 227 2.62 -20.47 -39.92
C PHE A 227 3.37 -21.81 -40.08
N PRO A 228 3.49 -22.35 -41.31
CA PRO A 228 4.39 -23.48 -41.55
C PRO A 228 5.85 -23.02 -41.46
N ILE A 229 6.70 -23.86 -40.95
CA ILE A 229 8.12 -23.56 -40.72
C ILE A 229 9.02 -24.70 -41.11
N ALA A 230 10.31 -24.43 -41.34
CA ALA A 230 11.35 -25.41 -41.24
C ALA A 230 12.13 -25.26 -39.95
N VAL A 231 12.69 -26.36 -39.46
CA VAL A 231 13.49 -26.41 -38.22
C VAL A 231 14.85 -27.06 -38.50
N GLY A 232 15.71 -27.07 -37.48
CA GLY A 232 17.03 -27.65 -37.54
C GLY A 232 17.05 -29.13 -37.96
N GLN A 233 17.99 -29.48 -38.82
CA GLN A 233 18.30 -30.88 -39.19
C GLN A 233 18.89 -31.64 -37.99
N PRO A 234 18.93 -32.98 -38.02
CA PRO A 234 19.41 -33.79 -36.90
C PRO A 234 20.80 -33.40 -36.37
N ALA A 235 21.71 -32.98 -37.27
CA ALA A 235 23.07 -32.57 -36.91
C ALA A 235 23.11 -31.19 -36.24
N TYR A 236 22.13 -30.35 -36.47
CA TYR A 236 21.98 -28.98 -35.92
C TYR A 236 20.55 -28.72 -35.45
N PRO A 237 20.08 -29.41 -34.42
CA PRO A 237 18.68 -29.36 -34.03
C PRO A 237 18.29 -27.97 -33.47
N THR A 238 17.08 -27.50 -33.78
CA THR A 238 16.49 -26.37 -33.09
C THR A 238 16.31 -26.73 -31.60
N PRO A 239 16.87 -25.98 -30.64
CA PRO A 239 16.79 -26.31 -29.23
C PRO A 239 15.35 -26.21 -28.71
N THR A 240 15.00 -27.01 -27.71
CA THR A 240 13.77 -26.88 -26.95
C THR A 240 14.00 -25.96 -25.73
N GLY A 241 12.99 -25.24 -25.31
CA GLY A 241 13.09 -24.38 -24.13
C GLY A 241 12.09 -23.24 -24.15
N ASP A 242 12.22 -22.41 -23.13
CA ASP A 242 11.46 -21.19 -22.95
C ASP A 242 12.40 -20.00 -23.19
N PHE A 243 12.12 -19.26 -24.23
CA PHE A 243 12.94 -18.16 -24.72
C PHE A 243 12.10 -16.88 -24.84
N SER A 244 12.74 -15.80 -25.29
CA SER A 244 12.08 -14.55 -25.65
C SER A 244 12.70 -13.96 -26.91
N VAL A 245 11.96 -13.10 -27.59
CA VAL A 245 12.51 -12.27 -28.67
C VAL A 245 13.47 -11.24 -28.05
N ILE A 246 14.71 -11.19 -28.53
CA ILE A 246 15.72 -10.23 -28.05
C ILE A 246 16.21 -9.29 -29.15
N GLN A 247 15.93 -9.60 -30.41
CA GLN A 247 16.40 -8.81 -31.54
C GLN A 247 15.39 -8.84 -32.68
N LYS A 248 15.26 -7.73 -33.41
CA LYS A 248 14.46 -7.63 -34.62
C LYS A 248 15.24 -6.80 -35.65
N GLN A 249 15.36 -7.31 -36.88
CA GLN A 249 16.04 -6.61 -37.98
C GLN A 249 15.22 -6.73 -39.26
N MET A 250 15.12 -5.62 -39.98
CA MET A 250 14.59 -5.55 -41.35
C MET A 250 15.75 -5.59 -42.34
N ASN A 251 15.60 -6.36 -43.40
CA ASN A 251 16.61 -6.50 -44.44
C ASN A 251 18.02 -6.74 -43.86
N PRO A 252 18.20 -7.81 -43.05
CA PRO A 252 19.47 -8.04 -42.37
C PRO A 252 20.56 -8.42 -43.35
N THR A 253 21.80 -8.04 -43.08
CA THR A 253 22.96 -8.72 -43.64
C THR A 253 23.13 -10.05 -42.92
N TRP A 254 23.26 -11.16 -43.63
CA TRP A 254 23.61 -12.43 -43.04
C TRP A 254 25.11 -12.50 -42.81
N PHE A 255 25.51 -12.79 -41.60
CA PHE A 255 26.90 -13.09 -41.24
C PHE A 255 27.02 -14.59 -40.96
N PRO A 256 27.97 -15.29 -41.61
CA PRO A 256 28.19 -16.71 -41.33
C PRO A 256 28.58 -16.90 -39.87
N PRO A 257 27.97 -17.87 -39.16
CA PRO A 257 28.37 -18.18 -37.80
C PRO A 257 29.73 -18.87 -37.74
N SER A 258 30.38 -18.82 -36.58
CA SER A 258 31.62 -19.55 -36.31
C SER A 258 31.36 -21.05 -36.16
N SER A 259 30.84 -21.69 -37.17
CA SER A 259 30.50 -23.14 -37.21
C SER A 259 31.19 -23.82 -38.39
N PRO A 260 31.59 -25.10 -38.30
CA PRO A 260 32.29 -25.80 -39.37
C PRO A 260 31.57 -25.78 -40.74
N TRP A 261 30.24 -25.83 -40.74
CA TRP A 261 29.44 -25.80 -41.96
C TRP A 261 29.47 -24.43 -42.68
N ALA A 262 29.83 -23.36 -41.97
CA ALA A 262 29.91 -22.02 -42.52
C ALA A 262 31.35 -21.55 -42.80
N ALA A 263 32.32 -22.42 -42.62
CA ALA A 263 33.73 -22.11 -42.85
C ALA A 263 33.95 -21.68 -44.32
N GLY A 264 34.63 -20.56 -44.51
CA GLY A 264 34.91 -20.02 -45.84
C GLY A 264 33.78 -19.25 -46.50
N LEU A 265 32.60 -19.15 -45.86
CA LEU A 265 31.52 -18.31 -46.35
C LEU A 265 31.74 -16.84 -45.91
N GLY A 266 31.42 -15.91 -46.83
CA GLY A 266 31.40 -14.47 -46.52
C GLY A 266 30.01 -13.93 -46.14
N PRO A 267 29.96 -12.68 -45.66
CA PRO A 267 28.68 -12.03 -45.42
C PRO A 267 27.84 -11.89 -46.69
N VAL A 268 26.51 -12.07 -46.54
CA VAL A 268 25.55 -11.88 -47.64
C VAL A 268 24.70 -10.65 -47.36
N PRO A 269 24.77 -9.59 -48.19
CA PRO A 269 23.99 -8.36 -48.00
C PRO A 269 22.49 -8.64 -48.22
N PRO A 270 21.61 -7.67 -47.84
CA PRO A 270 20.20 -7.76 -48.13
C PRO A 270 19.91 -8.00 -49.61
N GLY A 271 18.98 -8.85 -49.93
CA GLY A 271 18.63 -9.21 -51.31
C GLY A 271 17.96 -10.56 -51.43
N VAL A 272 17.62 -10.92 -52.70
CA VAL A 272 16.86 -12.14 -52.99
C VAL A 272 17.60 -13.43 -52.62
N ASN A 273 18.93 -13.38 -52.56
CA ASN A 273 19.79 -14.51 -52.22
C ASN A 273 20.20 -14.57 -50.75
N ASN A 274 19.73 -13.60 -49.92
CA ASN A 274 20.06 -13.59 -48.50
C ASN A 274 19.36 -14.75 -47.79
N PRO A 275 20.10 -15.66 -47.11
CA PRO A 275 19.52 -16.83 -46.47
C PRO A 275 18.53 -16.47 -45.33
N LEU A 276 18.58 -15.23 -44.76
CA LEU A 276 17.65 -14.77 -43.75
C LEU A 276 16.39 -14.11 -44.34
N GLY A 277 16.33 -13.93 -45.67
CA GLY A 277 15.25 -13.20 -46.31
C GLY A 277 15.18 -11.73 -45.87
N THR A 278 13.95 -11.23 -45.70
CA THR A 278 13.69 -9.79 -45.42
C THR A 278 13.59 -9.45 -43.94
N ARG A 279 13.50 -10.45 -43.07
CA ARG A 279 13.33 -10.23 -41.61
C ARG A 279 14.10 -11.24 -40.80
N TRP A 280 14.70 -10.73 -39.72
CA TRP A 280 15.29 -11.53 -38.64
C TRP A 280 14.62 -11.21 -37.31
N ILE A 281 14.19 -12.23 -36.59
CA ILE A 281 13.64 -12.17 -35.24
C ILE A 281 14.48 -13.09 -34.35
N GLY A 282 15.50 -12.53 -33.72
CA GLY A 282 16.43 -13.25 -32.85
C GLY A 282 15.79 -13.61 -31.53
N THR A 283 16.08 -14.80 -31.02
CA THR A 283 15.60 -15.28 -29.72
C THR A 283 16.73 -15.29 -28.70
N SER A 284 16.38 -15.43 -27.40
CA SER A 284 17.37 -15.62 -26.33
C SER A 284 18.05 -17.00 -26.35
N ALA A 285 17.62 -17.93 -27.22
CA ALA A 285 18.39 -19.14 -27.51
C ALA A 285 19.63 -18.74 -28.30
N PRO A 286 20.83 -19.19 -27.91
CA PRO A 286 22.09 -18.83 -28.59
C PRO A 286 22.04 -19.12 -30.08
N ALA A 287 22.29 -18.13 -30.92
CA ALA A 287 22.34 -18.20 -32.38
C ALA A 287 21.06 -18.71 -33.08
N ILE A 288 19.90 -18.66 -32.37
CA ILE A 288 18.62 -19.11 -32.90
C ILE A 288 17.70 -17.91 -33.14
N GLY A 289 17.11 -17.88 -34.34
CA GLY A 289 16.09 -16.88 -34.69
C GLY A 289 15.05 -17.46 -35.65
N MET A 290 13.99 -16.68 -35.84
CA MET A 290 12.95 -16.88 -36.85
C MET A 290 13.23 -15.93 -38.02
N HIS A 291 13.29 -16.43 -39.23
CA HIS A 291 13.65 -15.61 -40.40
C HIS A 291 13.00 -16.10 -41.69
N GLY A 292 12.95 -15.27 -42.70
CA GLY A 292 12.53 -15.67 -44.02
C GLY A 292 13.52 -16.59 -44.71
N THR A 293 13.10 -17.27 -45.76
CA THR A 293 14.01 -18.04 -46.57
C THR A 293 13.67 -17.92 -48.07
N PRO A 294 14.67 -17.75 -48.94
CA PRO A 294 14.45 -17.86 -50.40
C PRO A 294 14.16 -19.31 -50.82
N LEU A 295 14.58 -20.29 -50.02
CA LEU A 295 14.37 -21.73 -50.28
C LEU A 295 13.04 -22.20 -49.71
N SER A 296 11.93 -21.82 -50.36
CA SER A 296 10.57 -22.13 -49.91
C SER A 296 10.27 -23.62 -49.80
N SER A 297 10.92 -24.46 -50.62
CA SER A 297 10.82 -25.94 -50.58
C SER A 297 11.33 -26.56 -49.29
N SER A 298 12.10 -25.81 -48.47
CA SER A 298 12.58 -26.31 -47.18
C SER A 298 11.49 -26.24 -46.08
N ILE A 299 10.40 -25.46 -46.28
CA ILE A 299 9.34 -25.34 -45.31
C ILE A 299 8.60 -26.68 -45.14
N GLY A 300 8.32 -27.05 -43.88
CA GLY A 300 7.74 -28.34 -43.53
C GLY A 300 8.79 -29.45 -43.29
N THR A 301 10.08 -29.13 -43.30
CA THR A 301 11.16 -30.12 -43.18
C THR A 301 12.18 -29.74 -42.06
N ARG A 302 13.10 -30.68 -41.80
CA ARG A 302 14.28 -30.47 -40.94
C ARG A 302 15.49 -30.12 -41.82
N ALA A 303 15.59 -28.86 -42.26
CA ALA A 303 16.55 -28.44 -43.27
C ALA A 303 17.50 -27.30 -42.84
N SER A 304 17.29 -26.69 -41.66
CA SER A 304 18.13 -25.59 -41.22
C SER A 304 19.30 -26.05 -40.34
N HIS A 305 20.19 -25.09 -40.00
CA HIS A 305 21.26 -25.31 -39.02
C HIS A 305 20.84 -24.77 -37.64
N GLY A 306 19.56 -25.02 -37.24
CA GLY A 306 19.03 -24.68 -35.94
C GLY A 306 17.98 -23.56 -35.97
N CYS A 307 18.07 -22.57 -36.84
CA CYS A 307 17.10 -21.50 -36.98
C CYS A 307 15.74 -21.96 -37.50
N ILE A 308 14.73 -21.16 -37.31
CA ILE A 308 13.36 -21.40 -37.77
C ILE A 308 13.15 -20.62 -39.06
N ARG A 309 13.02 -21.36 -40.20
CA ARG A 309 12.74 -20.76 -41.51
C ARG A 309 11.25 -20.58 -41.71
N MET A 310 10.86 -19.48 -42.33
CA MET A 310 9.49 -19.14 -42.68
C MET A 310 9.40 -18.66 -44.12
N TYR A 311 8.21 -18.72 -44.72
CA TYR A 311 7.98 -17.96 -45.96
C TYR A 311 8.24 -16.47 -45.71
N ILE A 312 8.72 -15.77 -46.75
CA ILE A 312 9.01 -14.31 -46.62
C ILE A 312 7.80 -13.54 -46.15
N SER A 313 6.64 -13.76 -46.76
CA SER A 313 5.38 -13.08 -46.33
C SER A 313 4.97 -13.41 -44.90
N ASP A 314 5.24 -14.64 -44.44
CA ASP A 314 4.88 -15.09 -43.12
C ASP A 314 5.77 -14.46 -42.02
N VAL A 315 7.07 -14.38 -42.27
CA VAL A 315 8.00 -13.74 -41.30
C VAL A 315 7.78 -12.24 -41.25
N GLU A 316 7.46 -11.59 -42.37
CA GLU A 316 7.11 -10.19 -42.41
C GLU A 316 5.86 -9.92 -41.54
N ARG A 317 4.83 -10.75 -41.70
CA ARG A 317 3.65 -10.68 -40.85
C ARG A 317 3.95 -10.95 -39.37
N LEU A 318 4.74 -11.95 -39.04
CA LEU A 318 5.14 -12.26 -37.67
C LEU A 318 5.96 -11.13 -37.06
N TYR A 319 6.83 -10.51 -37.86
CA TYR A 319 7.67 -9.39 -37.42
C TYR A 319 6.85 -8.22 -36.87
N GLU A 320 5.72 -7.87 -37.50
CA GLU A 320 4.82 -6.81 -37.02
C GLU A 320 4.03 -7.21 -35.77
N LEU A 321 3.90 -8.50 -35.48
CA LEU A 321 3.08 -9.05 -34.40
C LEU A 321 3.87 -9.31 -33.10
N VAL A 322 5.19 -9.35 -33.15
CA VAL A 322 6.05 -9.61 -31.99
C VAL A 322 6.89 -8.40 -31.64
N GLU A 323 7.18 -8.28 -30.36
CA GLU A 323 8.00 -7.23 -29.78
C GLU A 323 9.20 -7.84 -29.04
N ILE A 324 10.24 -7.04 -28.76
CA ILE A 324 11.32 -7.46 -27.85
C ILE A 324 10.69 -7.84 -26.51
N GLY A 325 11.10 -8.99 -25.97
CA GLY A 325 10.52 -9.59 -24.76
C GLY A 325 9.32 -10.50 -25.00
N THR A 326 8.81 -10.63 -26.25
CA THR A 326 7.75 -11.61 -26.56
C THR A 326 8.22 -13.03 -26.20
N PRO A 327 7.50 -13.78 -25.35
CA PRO A 327 7.82 -15.16 -25.02
C PRO A 327 7.78 -16.08 -26.24
N VAL A 328 8.81 -16.94 -26.37
CA VAL A 328 8.96 -17.94 -27.44
C VAL A 328 9.18 -19.30 -26.80
N PHE A 329 8.23 -20.18 -26.98
CA PHE A 329 8.30 -21.55 -26.47
C PHE A 329 8.61 -22.49 -27.62
N ILE A 330 9.71 -23.25 -27.54
CA ILE A 330 10.11 -24.23 -28.54
C ILE A 330 9.95 -25.64 -27.95
N ARG A 331 9.17 -26.50 -28.58
CA ARG A 331 8.86 -27.85 -28.15
C ARG A 331 9.12 -28.86 -29.26
#